data_ef2b37e446d052fd957215404092914e
#
_entry.id   ef2b37e446d052fd957215404092914e
#
_cell.length_a   1.000
_cell.length_b   1.000
_cell.length_c   1.000
_cell.angle_alpha   90.00
_cell.angle_beta   90.00
_cell.angle_gamma   90.00
#
_symmetry.space_group_name_H-M   'P 1'
#
loop_
_entity.id
_entity.type
_entity.pdbx_description
1 polymer ?
#
loop_
_entity_poly.entity_id
_entity_poly.type
_entity_poly.pdbx_seq_one_letter_code
_entity_poly.pdbx_strand_id
1 'polypeptide(L)' 'MNKQILDKLTLEKQELIVKKEKLDKYIKSEYFNKLDEIQKVLLNLQSNVLDNYMDILNYRIIDLYNKGLGVVGNDEKCK' A
#
# COMPACT_ATOMS: atom_id res chain seq x y z
N MET A 1 -1.32 -16.38 -15.55
CA MET A 1 -2.43 -16.19 -14.64
C MET A 1 -2.01 -15.60 -13.33
N ASN A 2 -1.14 -16.28 -12.64
CA ASN A 2 -0.65 -15.81 -11.34
C ASN A 2 0.16 -14.54 -11.45
N LYS A 3 0.89 -14.39 -12.54
CA LYS A 3 1.64 -13.17 -12.79
C LYS A 3 0.71 -11.98 -12.95
N GLN A 4 -0.47 -12.19 -13.53
CA GLN A 4 -1.44 -11.11 -13.69
C GLN A 4 -1.91 -10.59 -12.35
N ILE A 5 -2.13 -11.49 -11.38
CA ILE A 5 -2.51 -11.09 -10.04
C ILE A 5 -1.38 -10.28 -9.40
N LEU A 6 -0.15 -10.76 -9.55
CA LEU A 6 1.01 -10.08 -8.99
C LEU A 6 1.18 -8.68 -9.59
N ASP A 7 1.01 -8.57 -10.91
CA ASP A 7 1.13 -7.29 -11.59
C ASP A 7 0.06 -6.31 -11.11
N LYS A 8 -1.18 -6.79 -10.93
CA LYS A 8 -2.27 -5.95 -10.42
C LYS A 8 -1.99 -5.45 -9.02
N LEU A 9 -1.50 -6.33 -8.15
CA LEU A 9 -1.19 -5.94 -6.78
C LEU A 9 -0.06 -4.92 -6.73
N THR A 10 0.96 -5.10 -7.57
CA THR A 10 2.08 -4.18 -7.63
C THR A 10 1.62 -2.81 -8.10
N LEU A 11 0.77 -2.76 -9.13
CA LEU A 11 0.22 -1.51 -9.63
C LEU A 11 -0.63 -0.81 -8.58
N GLU A 12 -1.50 -1.56 -7.94
CA GLU A 12 -2.37 -1.02 -6.89
C GLU A 12 -1.53 -0.43 -5.76
N LYS A 13 -0.47 -1.12 -5.36
CA LYS A 13 0.43 -0.63 -4.32
C LYS A 13 1.08 0.69 -4.74
N GLN A 14 1.55 0.78 -5.98
CA GLN A 14 2.17 2.01 -6.47
C GLN A 14 1.20 3.17 -6.48
N GLU A 15 -0.04 2.92 -6.85
CA GLU A 15 -1.09 3.94 -6.82
C GLU A 15 -1.35 4.43 -5.40
N LEU A 16 -1.34 3.52 -4.44
CA LEU A 16 -1.52 3.88 -3.04
C LEU A 16 -0.34 4.68 -2.49
N ILE A 17 0.87 4.36 -2.91
CA ILE A 17 2.05 5.13 -2.51
C ILE A 17 1.90 6.58 -2.95
N VAL A 18 1.48 6.80 -4.19
CA VAL A 18 1.26 8.16 -4.71
C VAL A 18 0.18 8.88 -3.92
N LYS A 19 -0.94 8.20 -3.65
CA LYS A 19 -2.03 8.77 -2.86
C LYS A 19 -1.54 9.15 -1.46
N LYS A 20 -0.79 8.28 -0.84
CA LYS A 20 -0.28 8.50 0.51
C LYS A 20 0.65 9.71 0.55
N GLU A 21 1.53 9.81 -0.43
CA GLU A 21 2.45 10.95 -0.51
C GLU A 21 1.71 12.26 -0.65
N LYS A 22 0.69 12.29 -1.49
CA LYS A 22 -0.11 13.50 -1.67
C LYS A 22 -0.86 13.86 -0.40
N LEU A 23 -1.43 12.87 0.27
CA LEU A 23 -2.16 13.09 1.51
C LEU A 23 -1.24 13.60 2.61
N ASP A 24 -0.07 13.00 2.75
CA ASP A 24 0.88 13.41 3.77
C ASP A 24 1.39 14.83 3.53
N LYS A 25 1.60 15.19 2.27
CA LYS A 25 1.95 16.56 1.91
C LYS A 25 0.87 17.54 2.33
N TYR A 26 -0.38 17.18 2.08
CA TYR A 26 -1.51 18.04 2.44
C TYR A 26 -1.59 18.21 3.96
N ILE A 27 -1.40 17.12 4.70
CA ILE A 27 -1.45 17.15 6.18
C ILE A 27 -0.38 18.08 6.74
N LYS A 28 0.76 18.19 6.05
CA LYS A 28 1.85 19.06 6.48
C LYS A 28 1.73 20.49 5.97
N SER A 29 0.72 20.79 5.18
CA SER A 29 0.56 22.10 4.59
C SER A 29 -0.20 23.04 5.51
N GLU A 30 -0.15 24.33 5.16
CA GLU A 30 -0.92 25.35 5.88
C GLU A 30 -2.41 25.14 5.76
N TYR A 31 -2.85 24.58 4.63
CA TYR A 31 -4.28 24.35 4.40
C TYR A 31 -4.87 23.39 5.42
N PHE A 32 -4.07 22.42 5.84
CA PHE A 32 -4.50 21.46 6.86
C PHE A 32 -4.84 22.19 8.16
N ASN A 33 -4.03 23.18 8.54
CA ASN A 33 -4.25 23.92 9.78
C ASN A 33 -5.53 24.72 9.78
N LYS A 34 -6.08 25.02 8.60
CA LYS A 34 -7.33 25.78 8.47
C LYS A 34 -8.56 24.91 8.54
N LEU A 35 -8.40 23.60 8.54
CA LEU A 35 -9.52 22.68 8.65
C LEU A 35 -10.02 22.61 10.08
N ASP A 36 -11.29 22.23 10.23
CA ASP A 36 -11.80 22.00 11.58
C ASP A 36 -11.20 20.70 12.14
N GLU A 37 -11.38 20.51 13.44
CA GLU A 37 -10.73 19.40 14.16
C GLU A 37 -11.16 18.04 13.64
N ILE A 38 -12.44 17.90 13.30
CA ILE A 38 -12.92 16.60 12.82
C ILE A 38 -12.28 16.24 11.49
N GLN A 39 -12.11 17.20 10.59
CA GLN A 39 -11.46 16.92 9.32
C GLN A 39 -10.00 16.56 9.50
N LYS A 40 -9.30 17.23 10.42
CA LYS A 40 -7.92 16.90 10.74
C LYS A 40 -7.79 15.46 11.23
N VAL A 41 -8.66 15.07 12.15
CA VAL A 41 -8.66 13.70 12.68
C VAL A 41 -8.91 12.70 11.57
N LEU A 42 -9.92 12.96 10.74
CA LEU A 42 -10.28 12.03 9.67
C LEU A 42 -9.16 11.88 8.63
N LEU A 43 -8.47 12.97 8.30
CA LEU A 43 -7.36 12.88 7.36
C LEU A 43 -6.18 12.09 7.92
N ASN A 44 -5.89 12.27 9.20
CA ASN A 44 -4.85 11.46 9.85
C ASN A 44 -5.23 9.98 9.88
N LEU A 45 -6.49 9.67 10.16
CA LEU A 45 -6.97 8.30 10.12
C LEU A 45 -6.88 7.73 8.72
N GLN A 46 -7.22 8.52 7.70
CA GLN A 46 -7.12 8.09 6.32
C GLN A 46 -5.68 7.74 5.94
N SER A 47 -4.73 8.55 6.38
CA SER A 47 -3.32 8.28 6.16
C SER A 47 -2.92 6.93 6.78
N ASN A 48 -3.35 6.68 8.00
CA ASN A 48 -3.06 5.41 8.68
C ASN A 48 -3.69 4.21 7.97
N VAL A 49 -4.91 4.38 7.48
CA VAL A 49 -5.60 3.31 6.74
C VAL A 49 -4.85 2.99 5.45
N LEU A 50 -4.32 4.01 4.77
CA LEU A 50 -3.54 3.78 3.56
C LEU A 50 -2.26 2.99 3.87
N ASP A 51 -1.59 3.29 4.98
CA ASP A 51 -0.42 2.53 5.40
C ASP A 51 -0.77 1.07 5.64
N ASN A 52 -1.86 0.82 6.35
CA ASN A 52 -2.31 -0.54 6.64
C ASN A 52 -2.65 -1.29 5.36
N TYR A 53 -3.33 -0.61 4.43
CA TYR A 53 -3.69 -1.21 3.16
C TYR A 53 -2.43 -1.59 2.37
N MET A 54 -1.44 -0.69 2.32
CA MET A 54 -0.19 -0.99 1.62
C MET A 54 0.54 -2.16 2.24
N ASP A 55 0.52 -2.28 3.57
CA ASP A 55 1.13 -3.42 4.25
C ASP A 55 0.45 -4.73 3.84
N ILE A 56 -0.88 -4.73 3.75
CA ILE A 56 -1.63 -5.90 3.32
C ILE A 56 -1.23 -6.29 1.90
N LEU A 57 -1.13 -5.32 1.00
CA LEU A 57 -0.72 -5.60 -0.36
C LEU A 57 0.69 -6.17 -0.43
N ASN A 58 1.60 -5.63 0.37
CA ASN A 58 2.96 -6.15 0.47
C ASN A 58 2.95 -7.61 0.91
N TYR A 59 2.20 -7.94 1.94
CA TYR A 59 2.14 -9.32 2.43
C TYR A 59 1.53 -10.25 1.40
N ARG A 60 0.54 -9.78 0.67
CA ARG A 60 -0.05 -10.58 -0.41
C ARG A 60 0.97 -10.85 -1.52
N ILE A 61 1.75 -9.83 -1.88
CA ILE A 61 2.80 -9.97 -2.89
C ILE A 61 3.85 -10.98 -2.42
N ILE A 62 4.31 -10.84 -1.18
CA ILE A 62 5.29 -11.75 -0.60
C ILE A 62 4.76 -13.18 -0.58
N ASP A 63 3.51 -13.35 -0.19
CA ASP A 63 2.89 -14.68 -0.16
C ASP A 63 2.87 -15.32 -1.54
N LEU A 64 2.51 -14.54 -2.57
CA LEU A 64 2.48 -15.04 -3.92
C LEU A 64 3.87 -15.45 -4.40
N TYR A 65 4.89 -14.67 -4.09
CA TYR A 65 6.27 -15.04 -4.41
C TYR A 65 6.67 -16.32 -3.71
N ASN A 66 6.33 -16.43 -2.43
CA ASN A 66 6.68 -17.62 -1.66
C ASN A 66 5.99 -18.87 -2.20
N LYS A 67 4.86 -18.70 -2.85
CA LYS A 67 4.17 -19.82 -3.51
C LYS A 67 4.69 -20.11 -4.90
N GLY A 68 5.73 -19.39 -5.31
CA GLY A 68 6.39 -19.65 -6.57
C GLY A 68 5.80 -18.97 -7.78
N LEU A 69 4.91 -17.99 -7.59
CA LEU A 69 4.26 -17.34 -8.72
C LEU A 69 5.19 -16.49 -9.54
N GLY A 70 6.11 -15.84 -8.89
CA GLY A 70 7.09 -15.02 -9.56
C GLY A 70 8.44 -15.68 -9.62
N VAL A 71 8.57 -16.87 -9.06
CA VAL A 71 9.84 -17.57 -8.90
C VAL A 71 9.70 -19.00 -9.32
N VAL A 72 10.70 -19.48 -9.96
CA VAL A 72 10.78 -20.89 -10.32
C VAL A 72 11.63 -21.60 -9.28
N GLY A 73 11.15 -22.55 -8.66
CA GLY A 73 11.95 -23.30 -7.74
C GLY A 73 11.70 -23.13 -6.29
N ASN A 74 11.93 -22.97 -6.47
CA ASN A 74 11.89 -23.05 -5.48
C ASN A 74 11.62 -23.48 -4.65
N ASP A 75 11.70 -23.81 -4.87
CA ASP A 75 11.39 -24.02 -4.12
C ASP A 75 11.47 -24.43 -3.26
N GLU A 76 11.82 -24.36 -3.43
CA GLU A 76 12.01 -24.41 -2.65
C GLU A 76 12.00 -24.43 -1.72
N LYS A 77 12.33 -24.45 -1.83
CA LYS A 77 12.43 -24.13 -0.94
C LYS A 77 12.07 -24.10 -0.16
N CYS A 78 12.21 -24.12 -0.60
CA CYS A 78 11.94 -23.88 0.18
C CYS A 78 11.77 -24.16 0.99
N LYS A 79 12.01 -24.48 0.79
CA LYS A 79 11.94 -24.50 1.61
C LYS A 79 11.98 -24.53 2.28
#